data_046f599c2951025db5d10276fdae0345
#
_entry.id   046f599c2951025db5d10276fdae0345
#
_cell.length_a   1.000
_cell.length_b   1.000
_cell.length_c   1.000
_cell.angle_alpha   90.00
_cell.angle_beta   90.00
_cell.angle_gamma   90.00
#
_symmetry.space_group_name_H-M   'P 1'
#
loop_
_entity.id
_entity.type
_entity.pdbx_description
1 polymer ?
#
loop_
_entity_poly.entity_id
_entity_poly.type
_entity_poly.pdbx_seq_one_letter_code
_entity_poly.pdbx_strand_id
1 'polypeptide(L)'
;MKTQLFLLLLALSVLRTQAQSLSIKGRVTDASQEAVIAANVSLWTIDSTLVTGVTSDAQGKFALHKIKAGDYRLSISFIGLQSENILLKLNKSLDLGDVQLQEDAVSLGEVTVSASNVLQRVDRQIILPSESQLKRSFGAYDLLNNLGIARLQAD
;
A
#
# COMPACT_ATOMS: atom_id res chain seq x y z
N MET A 1 -25.02 -15.31 -56.55
CA MET A 1 -24.78 -16.08 -55.30
C MET A 1 -23.47 -15.68 -54.59
N LYS A 2 -22.34 -15.55 -55.27
CA LYS A 2 -21.04 -15.21 -54.68
C LYS A 2 -20.98 -13.80 -54.04
N THR A 3 -21.66 -12.84 -54.65
CA THR A 3 -21.72 -11.45 -54.16
C THR A 3 -22.61 -11.29 -52.88
N GLN A 4 -23.65 -12.08 -52.77
CA GLN A 4 -24.49 -12.07 -51.55
C GLN A 4 -23.77 -12.75 -50.37
N LEU A 5 -23.01 -13.78 -50.64
CA LEU A 5 -22.18 -14.45 -49.61
C LEU A 5 -21.09 -13.51 -49.07
N PHE A 6 -20.49 -12.71 -49.96
CA PHE A 6 -19.46 -11.72 -49.59
C PHE A 6 -20.05 -10.58 -48.74
N LEU A 7 -21.24 -10.08 -49.06
CA LEU A 7 -21.97 -9.11 -48.26
C LEU A 7 -22.37 -9.64 -46.86
N LEU A 8 -22.76 -10.93 -46.80
CA LEU A 8 -23.07 -11.56 -45.50
C LEU A 8 -21.83 -11.71 -44.64
N LEU A 9 -20.68 -12.09 -45.23
CA LEU A 9 -19.40 -12.18 -44.51
C LEU A 9 -18.90 -10.80 -44.04
N LEU A 10 -19.12 -9.74 -44.82
CA LEU A 10 -18.77 -8.37 -44.44
C LEU A 10 -19.66 -7.86 -43.31
N ALA A 11 -20.95 -8.21 -43.33
CA ALA A 11 -21.89 -7.85 -42.23
C ALA A 11 -21.55 -8.56 -40.89
N LEU A 12 -21.02 -9.78 -40.95
CA LEU A 12 -20.61 -10.54 -39.75
C LEU A 12 -19.34 -9.96 -39.10
N SER A 13 -18.49 -9.27 -39.86
CA SER A 13 -17.26 -8.69 -39.32
C SER A 13 -17.47 -7.42 -38.50
N VAL A 14 -18.69 -6.85 -38.50
CA VAL A 14 -19.07 -5.64 -37.76
C VAL A 14 -19.58 -5.96 -36.34
N LEU A 15 -19.78 -7.21 -35.98
CA LEU A 15 -20.05 -7.63 -34.60
C LEU A 15 -18.78 -7.46 -33.76
N ARG A 16 -18.40 -6.19 -33.53
CA ARG A 16 -17.36 -5.87 -32.57
C ARG A 16 -17.91 -6.22 -31.21
N THR A 17 -17.28 -7.18 -30.57
CA THR A 17 -17.44 -7.42 -29.14
C THR A 17 -17.01 -6.13 -28.43
N GLN A 18 -17.99 -5.31 -28.03
CA GLN A 18 -17.71 -4.20 -27.13
C GLN A 18 -17.26 -4.85 -25.82
N ALA A 19 -15.97 -4.87 -25.59
CA ALA A 19 -15.45 -5.21 -24.28
C ALA A 19 -16.09 -4.22 -23.29
N GLN A 20 -17.05 -4.69 -22.51
CA GLN A 20 -17.73 -3.85 -21.52
C GLN A 20 -16.66 -3.34 -20.56
N SER A 21 -16.32 -2.07 -20.68
CA SER A 21 -15.47 -1.39 -19.72
C SER A 21 -16.30 -1.05 -18.49
N LEU A 22 -15.97 -1.69 -17.39
CA LEU A 22 -16.63 -1.49 -16.11
C LEU A 22 -16.00 -0.33 -15.35
N SER A 23 -16.71 0.20 -14.38
CA SER A 23 -16.24 1.24 -13.48
C SER A 23 -16.51 0.90 -12.02
N ILE A 24 -15.63 1.35 -11.14
CA ILE A 24 -15.82 1.32 -9.70
C ILE A 24 -15.83 2.77 -9.24
N LYS A 25 -16.81 3.16 -8.46
CA LYS A 25 -16.91 4.49 -7.88
C LYS A 25 -17.30 4.39 -6.41
N GLY A 26 -17.00 5.44 -5.66
CA GLY A 26 -17.32 5.55 -4.25
C GLY A 26 -16.88 6.89 -3.69
N ARG A 27 -17.00 7.05 -2.39
CA ARG A 27 -16.56 8.21 -1.64
C ARG A 27 -15.75 7.75 -0.43
N VAL A 28 -14.62 8.39 -0.18
CA VAL A 28 -13.78 8.12 0.98
C VAL A 28 -14.11 9.12 2.07
N THR A 29 -14.40 8.63 3.28
CA THR A 29 -14.68 9.43 4.46
C THR A 29 -13.80 8.98 5.63
N ASP A 30 -13.63 9.86 6.60
CA ASP A 30 -13.01 9.53 7.88
C ASP A 30 -14.05 9.06 8.92
N ALA A 31 -13.61 8.84 10.16
CA ALA A 31 -14.47 8.44 11.28
C ALA A 31 -15.58 9.45 11.60
N SER A 32 -15.38 10.74 11.29
CA SER A 32 -16.34 11.82 11.47
C SER A 32 -17.28 11.99 10.28
N GLN A 33 -17.20 11.08 9.26
CA GLN A 33 -17.91 11.17 7.98
C GLN A 33 -17.52 12.39 7.12
N GLU A 34 -16.41 13.03 7.41
CA GLU A 34 -15.85 14.06 6.58
C GLU A 34 -15.15 13.49 5.34
N ALA A 35 -15.16 14.25 4.25
CA ALA A 35 -14.55 13.82 3.00
C ALA A 35 -13.02 13.77 3.11
N VAL A 36 -12.43 12.63 2.84
CA VAL A 36 -10.96 12.50 2.77
C VAL A 36 -10.51 12.89 1.35
N ILE A 37 -9.87 14.05 1.24
CA ILE A 37 -9.37 14.61 -0.02
C ILE A 37 -8.01 14.03 -0.34
N ALA A 38 -7.76 13.72 -1.61
CA ALA A 38 -6.50 13.14 -2.10
C ALA A 38 -6.13 11.77 -1.47
N ALA A 39 -7.11 11.01 -0.98
CA ALA A 39 -6.90 9.61 -0.62
C ALA A 39 -6.47 8.81 -1.85
N ASN A 40 -5.45 7.98 -1.70
CA ASN A 40 -4.97 7.13 -2.77
C ASN A 40 -5.85 5.88 -2.90
N VAL A 41 -6.45 5.70 -4.08
CA VAL A 41 -7.32 4.56 -4.40
C VAL A 41 -6.66 3.77 -5.53
N SER A 42 -6.24 2.55 -5.24
CA SER A 42 -5.51 1.69 -6.17
C SER A 42 -6.21 0.34 -6.33
N LEU A 43 -6.30 -0.13 -7.58
CA LEU A 43 -6.90 -1.40 -7.94
C LEU A 43 -5.81 -2.39 -8.35
N TRP A 44 -5.80 -3.55 -7.73
CA TRP A 44 -4.82 -4.60 -7.93
C TRP A 44 -5.49 -5.89 -8.37
N THR A 45 -4.84 -6.66 -9.21
CA THR A 45 -5.21 -8.06 -9.42
C THR A 45 -4.91 -8.88 -8.17
N ILE A 46 -5.46 -10.09 -8.09
CA ILE A 46 -5.15 -11.01 -6.99
C ILE A 46 -3.65 -11.36 -6.94
N ASP A 47 -2.98 -11.37 -8.10
CA ASP A 47 -1.53 -11.60 -8.22
C ASP A 47 -0.68 -10.38 -7.85
N SER A 48 -1.27 -9.37 -7.22
CA SER A 48 -0.59 -8.13 -6.79
C SER A 48 0.00 -7.28 -7.93
N THR A 49 -0.58 -7.35 -9.13
CA THR A 49 -0.27 -6.43 -10.23
C THR A 49 -1.19 -5.22 -10.17
N LEU A 50 -0.61 -4.01 -10.22
CA LEU A 50 -1.39 -2.77 -10.26
C LEU A 50 -2.12 -2.64 -11.61
N VAL A 51 -3.44 -2.48 -11.55
CA VAL A 51 -4.30 -2.29 -12.73
C VAL A 51 -4.45 -0.81 -13.04
N THR A 52 -4.85 -0.03 -12.05
CA THR A 52 -5.06 1.43 -12.16
C THR A 52 -5.13 2.05 -10.78
N GLY A 53 -4.98 3.37 -10.71
CA GLY A 53 -5.13 4.13 -9.47
C GLY A 53 -5.57 5.56 -9.76
N VAL A 54 -6.28 6.13 -8.79
CA VAL A 54 -6.72 7.54 -8.78
C VAL A 54 -6.63 8.09 -7.36
N THR A 55 -6.77 9.39 -7.22
CA THR A 55 -6.98 10.04 -5.91
C THR A 55 -8.41 10.52 -5.78
N SER A 56 -8.92 10.60 -4.55
CA SER A 56 -10.23 11.17 -4.26
C SER A 56 -10.22 12.70 -4.49
N ASP A 57 -11.36 13.22 -4.92
CA ASP A 57 -11.57 14.66 -5.19
C ASP A 57 -11.85 15.46 -3.89
N ALA A 58 -12.19 16.75 -4.05
CA ALA A 58 -12.50 17.66 -2.94
C ALA A 58 -13.75 17.24 -2.12
N GLN A 59 -14.59 16.38 -2.66
CA GLN A 59 -15.74 15.79 -1.98
C GLN A 59 -15.48 14.35 -1.49
N GLY A 60 -14.22 13.89 -1.58
CA GLY A 60 -13.83 12.54 -1.24
C GLY A 60 -14.21 11.48 -2.30
N LYS A 61 -14.79 11.86 -3.44
CA LYS A 61 -15.26 10.93 -4.45
C LYS A 61 -14.11 10.42 -5.32
N PHE A 62 -14.22 9.17 -5.75
CA PHE A 62 -13.31 8.57 -6.71
C PHE A 62 -14.07 7.77 -7.77
N ALA A 63 -13.47 7.62 -8.95
CA ALA A 63 -13.99 6.78 -10.02
C ALA A 63 -12.85 6.14 -10.81
N LEU A 64 -12.83 4.82 -10.82
CA LEU A 64 -11.96 4.00 -11.64
C LEU A 64 -12.72 3.54 -12.87
N HIS A 65 -12.14 3.72 -14.06
CA HIS A 65 -12.77 3.42 -15.34
C HIS A 65 -11.96 2.41 -16.15
N LYS A 66 -12.57 1.85 -17.19
CA LYS A 66 -11.95 0.93 -18.16
C LYS A 66 -11.42 -0.35 -17.52
N ILE A 67 -12.13 -0.87 -16.53
CA ILE A 67 -11.78 -2.10 -15.84
C ILE A 67 -12.47 -3.27 -16.57
N LYS A 68 -11.78 -4.39 -16.71
CA LYS A 68 -12.36 -5.63 -17.23
C LYS A 68 -13.08 -6.38 -16.11
N ALA A 69 -13.98 -7.31 -16.47
CA ALA A 69 -14.53 -8.23 -15.49
C ALA A 69 -13.43 -9.12 -14.90
N GLY A 70 -13.48 -9.38 -13.61
CA GLY A 70 -12.45 -10.17 -12.90
C GLY A 70 -12.50 -9.99 -11.38
N ASP A 71 -11.58 -10.65 -10.71
CA ASP A 71 -11.39 -10.56 -9.26
C ASP A 71 -10.24 -9.59 -8.97
N TYR A 72 -10.49 -8.66 -8.05
CA TYR A 72 -9.59 -7.56 -7.73
C TYR A 72 -9.50 -7.30 -6.25
N ARG A 73 -8.43 -6.64 -5.84
CA ARG A 73 -8.27 -6.01 -4.54
C ARG A 73 -8.21 -4.49 -4.74
N LEU A 74 -9.17 -3.79 -4.17
CA LEU A 74 -9.16 -2.33 -4.07
C LEU A 74 -8.47 -1.96 -2.76
N SER A 75 -7.46 -1.11 -2.84
CA SER A 75 -6.75 -0.57 -1.68
C SER A 75 -6.96 0.93 -1.62
N ILE A 76 -7.42 1.41 -0.47
CA ILE A 76 -7.64 2.83 -0.20
C ILE A 76 -6.76 3.22 0.97
N SER A 77 -5.94 4.26 0.81
CA SER A 77 -5.00 4.70 1.84
C SER A 77 -4.89 6.22 1.89
N PHE A 78 -4.64 6.74 3.10
CA PHE A 78 -4.38 8.14 3.35
C PHE A 78 -3.43 8.27 4.54
N ILE A 79 -2.62 9.33 4.57
CA ILE A 79 -1.66 9.57 5.67
C ILE A 79 -2.42 9.79 6.97
N GLY A 80 -2.05 9.05 8.03
CA GLY A 80 -2.70 9.14 9.34
C GLY A 80 -4.00 8.36 9.48
N LEU A 81 -4.45 7.66 8.41
CA LEU A 81 -5.59 6.77 8.44
C LEU A 81 -5.19 5.34 8.10
N GLN A 82 -5.87 4.38 8.71
CA GLN A 82 -5.67 2.96 8.45
C GLN A 82 -6.11 2.62 7.02
N SER A 83 -5.24 1.95 6.27
CA SER A 83 -5.55 1.53 4.91
C SER A 83 -6.63 0.47 4.88
N GLU A 84 -7.63 0.65 3.99
CA GLU A 84 -8.71 -0.30 3.77
C GLU A 84 -8.43 -1.14 2.50
N ASN A 85 -8.64 -2.46 2.60
CA ASN A 85 -8.47 -3.38 1.49
C ASN A 85 -9.74 -4.18 1.27
N ILE A 86 -10.37 -4.01 0.11
CA ILE A 86 -11.66 -4.60 -0.25
C ILE A 86 -11.44 -5.59 -1.40
N LEU A 87 -11.80 -6.86 -1.20
CA LEU A 87 -11.82 -7.85 -2.27
C LEU A 87 -13.10 -7.72 -3.07
N LEU A 88 -12.99 -7.58 -4.39
CA LEU A 88 -14.10 -7.32 -5.30
C LEU A 88 -14.13 -8.36 -6.41
N LYS A 89 -15.33 -8.87 -6.69
CA LYS A 89 -15.61 -9.61 -7.92
C LYS A 89 -16.41 -8.72 -8.87
N LEU A 90 -15.73 -8.18 -9.87
CA LEU A 90 -16.29 -7.20 -10.79
C LEU A 90 -16.83 -7.88 -12.04
N ASN A 91 -18.13 -7.98 -12.17
CA ASN A 91 -18.87 -8.46 -13.36
C ASN A 91 -19.84 -7.41 -13.92
N LYS A 92 -20.03 -6.30 -13.21
CA LYS A 92 -20.77 -5.10 -13.60
C LYS A 92 -20.14 -3.88 -12.93
N SER A 93 -20.46 -2.69 -13.42
CA SER A 93 -20.03 -1.45 -12.75
C SER A 93 -20.57 -1.40 -11.32
N LEU A 94 -19.72 -1.00 -10.38
CA LEU A 94 -19.97 -1.07 -8.94
C LEU A 94 -19.89 0.32 -8.33
N ASP A 95 -20.86 0.62 -7.49
CA ASP A 95 -20.86 1.77 -6.59
C ASP A 95 -20.67 1.25 -5.17
N LEU A 96 -19.58 1.63 -4.53
CA LEU A 96 -19.23 1.21 -3.17
C LEU A 96 -19.90 2.07 -2.09
N GLY A 97 -20.49 3.23 -2.50
CA GLY A 97 -20.97 4.20 -1.54
C GLY A 97 -19.85 4.85 -0.74
N ASP A 98 -20.08 5.12 0.52
CA ASP A 98 -19.09 5.70 1.43
C ASP A 98 -18.20 4.60 2.01
N VAL A 99 -16.88 4.74 1.80
CA VAL A 99 -15.85 3.89 2.39
C VAL A 99 -15.19 4.69 3.50
N GLN A 100 -15.40 4.27 4.73
CA GLN A 100 -14.88 4.94 5.91
C GLN A 100 -13.49 4.40 6.25
N LEU A 101 -12.49 5.30 6.34
CA LEU A 101 -11.18 5.00 6.89
C LEU A 101 -11.16 5.32 8.38
N GLN A 102 -10.60 4.42 9.18
CA GLN A 102 -10.38 4.65 10.61
C GLN A 102 -9.09 5.43 10.81
N GLU A 103 -8.99 6.18 11.89
CA GLU A 103 -7.72 6.76 12.30
C GLU A 103 -6.72 5.63 12.52
N ASP A 104 -5.54 5.79 11.95
CA ASP A 104 -4.43 4.92 12.31
C ASP A 104 -4.02 5.30 13.73
N ALA A 105 -4.62 4.63 14.70
CA ALA A 105 -4.14 4.63 16.06
C ALA A 105 -2.78 3.90 16.09
N VAL A 106 -1.79 4.40 15.32
CA VAL A 106 -0.42 4.29 15.75
C VAL A 106 -0.40 5.11 17.04
N SER A 107 -0.83 4.46 18.10
CA SER A 107 -0.38 4.79 19.41
C SER A 107 1.09 5.14 19.21
N LEU A 108 1.45 6.40 19.41
CA LEU A 108 2.77 6.77 19.87
C LEU A 108 2.92 6.12 21.26
N GLY A 109 2.66 4.83 21.33
CA GLY A 109 3.19 3.98 22.38
C GLY A 109 4.65 4.33 22.30
N GLU A 110 5.12 5.01 23.34
CA GLU A 110 6.49 5.18 23.73
C GLU A 110 7.30 4.16 22.92
N VAL A 111 8.05 4.65 21.92
CA VAL A 111 9.03 3.84 21.25
C VAL A 111 9.96 3.42 22.39
N THR A 112 9.61 2.34 23.05
CA THR A 112 10.56 1.55 23.78
C THR A 112 11.46 1.07 22.69
N VAL A 113 12.45 1.90 22.37
CA VAL A 113 13.63 1.53 21.64
C VAL A 113 14.21 0.39 22.47
N SER A 114 13.72 -0.82 22.21
CA SER A 114 14.53 -2.01 22.44
C SER A 114 15.71 -1.82 21.52
N ALA A 115 16.65 -1.05 22.01
CA ALA A 115 17.89 -0.78 21.33
C ALA A 115 18.56 -2.14 21.11
N SER A 116 18.37 -2.70 19.94
CA SER A 116 19.50 -3.41 19.40
C SER A 116 20.54 -2.30 19.19
N ASN A 117 21.49 -2.23 20.12
CA ASN A 117 22.54 -1.20 20.17
C ASN A 117 23.47 -1.23 18.95
N VAL A 118 23.02 -1.82 17.84
CA VAL A 118 23.80 -2.04 16.62
C VAL A 118 23.03 -1.54 15.42
N LEU A 119 23.41 -0.38 14.91
CA LEU A 119 22.97 0.14 13.61
C LEU A 119 23.94 -0.37 12.54
N GLN A 120 23.54 -1.39 11.79
CA GLN A 120 24.32 -1.94 10.71
C GLN A 120 24.04 -1.15 9.42
N ARG A 121 24.99 -0.37 8.95
CA ARG A 121 25.00 0.27 7.63
C ARG A 121 25.94 -0.51 6.71
N VAL A 122 25.74 -0.36 5.40
CA VAL A 122 26.52 -1.10 4.37
C VAL A 122 28.03 -0.84 4.46
N ASP A 123 28.44 0.30 4.99
CA ASP A 123 29.83 0.75 5.05
C ASP A 123 30.44 0.74 6.46
N ARG A 124 29.60 0.73 7.51
CA ARG A 124 30.08 0.78 8.90
C ARG A 124 29.07 0.24 9.90
N GLN A 125 29.58 -0.28 10.99
CA GLN A 125 28.77 -0.67 12.15
C GLN A 125 28.92 0.42 13.23
N ILE A 126 27.79 1.02 13.64
CA ILE A 126 27.76 1.99 14.73
C ILE A 126 27.16 1.28 15.94
N ILE A 127 27.95 1.18 17.01
CA ILE A 127 27.53 0.60 18.28
C ILE A 127 27.30 1.73 19.28
N LEU A 128 26.05 1.87 19.74
CA LEU A 128 25.68 2.87 20.75
C LEU A 128 25.59 2.18 22.11
N PRO A 129 26.49 2.49 23.06
CA PRO A 129 26.42 1.91 24.39
C PRO A 129 25.19 2.41 25.15
N SER A 130 24.52 1.53 25.89
CA SER A 130 23.43 1.88 26.77
C SER A 130 23.95 2.64 28.01
N GLU A 131 23.05 3.42 28.65
CA GLU A 131 23.40 4.14 29.88
C GLU A 131 23.93 3.22 31.01
N SER A 132 23.39 2.01 31.10
CA SER A 132 23.86 1.01 32.07
C SER A 132 25.27 0.52 31.79
N GLN A 133 25.66 0.43 30.52
CA GLN A 133 27.04 0.06 30.13
C GLN A 133 28.00 1.22 30.37
N LEU A 134 27.59 2.47 30.09
CA LEU A 134 28.36 3.66 30.41
C LEU A 134 28.61 3.81 31.92
N LYS A 135 27.60 3.59 32.74
CA LYS A 135 27.74 3.69 34.22
C LYS A 135 28.60 2.60 34.85
N ARG A 136 28.76 1.46 34.19
CA ARG A 136 29.58 0.32 34.67
C ARG A 136 31.01 0.34 34.16
N SER A 137 31.31 1.22 33.22
CA SER A 137 32.65 1.29 32.60
C SER A 137 33.46 2.39 33.23
N PHE A 138 34.65 2.05 33.76
CA PHE A 138 35.58 3.00 34.38
C PHE A 138 36.48 3.68 33.35
N GLY A 139 36.40 3.28 32.07
CA GLY A 139 37.19 3.87 31.00
C GLY A 139 36.80 3.32 29.63
N ALA A 140 37.35 3.93 28.57
CA ALA A 140 37.05 3.56 27.18
C ALA A 140 37.37 2.08 26.86
N TYR A 141 38.43 1.54 27.50
CA TYR A 141 38.85 0.16 27.33
C TYR A 141 37.82 -0.84 27.89
N ASP A 142 37.32 -0.57 29.11
CA ASP A 142 36.27 -1.40 29.73
C ASP A 142 34.96 -1.35 28.91
N LEU A 143 34.65 -0.18 28.35
CA LEU A 143 33.48 -0.02 27.51
C LEU A 143 33.58 -0.87 26.24
N LEU A 144 34.71 -0.83 25.55
CA LEU A 144 34.96 -1.62 24.33
C LEU A 144 34.90 -3.13 24.59
N ASN A 145 35.44 -3.56 25.75
CA ASN A 145 35.42 -4.96 26.15
C ASN A 145 33.98 -5.43 26.49
N ASN A 146 33.21 -4.60 27.21
CA ASN A 146 31.82 -4.88 27.55
C ASN A 146 30.88 -4.89 26.32
N LEU A 147 31.25 -4.19 25.25
CA LEU A 147 30.56 -4.22 23.97
C LEU A 147 31.02 -5.40 23.09
N GLY A 148 31.96 -6.21 23.52
CA GLY A 148 32.46 -7.36 22.77
C GLY A 148 33.27 -6.99 21.51
N ILE A 149 33.74 -5.74 21.41
CA ILE A 149 34.42 -5.21 20.23
C ILE A 149 35.95 -5.44 20.35
N ALA A 150 36.50 -5.41 21.56
CA ALA A 150 37.92 -5.62 21.82
C ALA A 150 38.14 -7.03 22.36
N ARG A 151 38.71 -7.93 21.55
CA ARG A 151 39.40 -9.14 22.00
C ARG A 151 40.89 -8.84 21.90
N LEU A 152 41.53 -8.58 23.01
CA LEU A 152 42.97 -8.64 23.02
C LEU A 152 43.40 -10.10 22.93
N GLN A 153 44.05 -10.45 21.84
CA GLN A 153 44.92 -11.62 21.80
C GLN A 153 46.15 -11.28 22.66
N ALA A 154 46.18 -11.86 23.84
CA ALA A 154 47.45 -11.94 24.58
C ALA A 154 48.22 -13.08 23.94
N ASP A 155 49.31 -12.75 23.23
CA ASP A 155 50.38 -13.68 22.90
C ASP A 155 51.19 -13.93 24.16
#